data_d2246a280d33e2e1d040c348d25b80ec
#
_entry.id   d2246a280d33e2e1d040c348d25b80ec
#
_cell.length_a   1.000
_cell.length_b   1.000
_cell.length_c   1.000
_cell.angle_alpha   90.00
_cell.angle_beta   90.00
_cell.angle_gamma   90.00
#
_symmetry.space_group_name_H-M   'P 1'
#
loop_
_entity.id
_entity.type
_entity.pdbx_description
1 polymer ?
#
loop_
_entity_poly.entity_id
_entity_poly.type
_entity_poly.pdbx_seq_one_letter_code
_entity_poly.pdbx_strand_id
1 'polypeptide(L)'
;MKIIVIGATGRVGANVVAKLAQNSNDEIYAGARKPEKIPAADNVTPFKLDLNDKMDDIKEGLPEADAIIFTAGSGGRDLLKVDLHGAVKVMQAAEEKEINRFVMLSSKGSLSPDEFADSSLENYLIAKYYADQWLIHNTDLDYTILQPTALVEKTGSGKVTLGAYSTNENSIDNVADVLIGLVENHAGIKEVIEMSTGNEPIPEAINELN
;
A
#
# COMPACT_ATOMS: atom_id res chain seq x y z
N MET A 1 7.13 -0.34 16.22
CA MET A 1 7.58 0.44 15.03
C MET A 1 6.74 1.70 14.90
N LYS A 2 7.24 2.70 14.16
CA LYS A 2 6.45 3.86 13.70
C LYS A 2 6.06 3.62 12.25
N ILE A 3 4.77 3.51 11.97
CA ILE A 3 4.26 3.14 10.65
C ILE A 3 3.33 4.24 10.13
N ILE A 4 3.63 4.77 8.95
CA ILE A 4 2.72 5.66 8.23
C ILE A 4 1.80 4.83 7.34
N VAL A 5 0.49 5.02 7.44
CA VAL A 5 -0.50 4.47 6.52
C VAL A 5 -1.08 5.60 5.68
N ILE A 6 -0.79 5.61 4.39
CA ILE A 6 -1.30 6.61 3.44
C ILE A 6 -2.52 6.08 2.72
N GLY A 7 -3.60 6.88 2.72
CA GLY A 7 -4.92 6.42 2.27
C GLY A 7 -5.74 5.77 3.38
N ALA A 8 -5.49 6.17 4.64
CA ALA A 8 -6.04 5.60 5.87
C ALA A 8 -7.58 5.61 5.97
N THR A 9 -8.29 6.38 5.14
CA THR A 9 -9.76 6.37 5.05
C THR A 9 -10.29 5.57 3.86
N GLY A 10 -9.40 4.95 3.06
CA GLY A 10 -9.76 4.06 1.97
C GLY A 10 -10.15 2.66 2.46
N ARG A 11 -10.73 1.83 1.58
CA ARG A 11 -11.18 0.47 1.94
C ARG A 11 -10.07 -0.40 2.57
N VAL A 12 -8.90 -0.44 1.96
CA VAL A 12 -7.76 -1.21 2.47
C VAL A 12 -7.08 -0.47 3.61
N GLY A 13 -6.77 0.83 3.45
CA GLY A 13 -6.05 1.62 4.46
C GLY A 13 -6.78 1.69 5.80
N ALA A 14 -8.11 1.81 5.81
CA ALA A 14 -8.89 1.78 7.04
C ALA A 14 -8.80 0.42 7.75
N ASN A 15 -8.75 -0.67 6.99
CA ASN A 15 -8.58 -2.02 7.53
C ASN A 15 -7.17 -2.21 8.12
N VAL A 16 -6.13 -1.74 7.40
CA VAL A 16 -4.74 -1.73 7.91
C VAL A 16 -4.65 -0.95 9.23
N VAL A 17 -5.18 0.28 9.29
CA VAL A 17 -5.17 1.08 10.53
C VAL A 17 -5.90 0.39 11.66
N ALA A 18 -7.09 -0.19 11.40
CA ALA A 18 -7.88 -0.87 12.41
C ALA A 18 -7.17 -2.11 12.99
N LYS A 19 -6.41 -2.84 12.18
CA LYS A 19 -5.63 -4.02 12.61
C LYS A 19 -4.39 -3.59 13.39
N LEU A 20 -3.62 -2.63 12.89
CA LEU A 20 -2.44 -2.09 13.58
C LEU A 20 -2.81 -1.43 14.92
N ALA A 21 -3.98 -0.80 15.01
CA ALA A 21 -4.47 -0.21 16.26
C ALA A 21 -4.64 -1.23 17.40
N GLN A 22 -4.74 -2.52 17.10
CA GLN A 22 -4.83 -3.60 18.09
C GLN A 22 -3.46 -3.99 18.67
N ASN A 23 -2.35 -3.59 18.02
CA ASN A 23 -0.98 -3.84 18.48
C ASN A 23 -0.44 -2.59 19.19
N SER A 24 -0.47 -2.59 20.51
CA SER A 24 -0.05 -1.45 21.34
C SER A 24 1.45 -1.12 21.30
N ASN A 25 2.26 -1.95 20.64
CA ASN A 25 3.71 -1.72 20.52
C ASN A 25 4.08 -0.83 19.32
N ASP A 26 3.12 -0.56 18.43
CA ASP A 26 3.34 0.25 17.25
C ASP A 26 2.69 1.63 17.38
N GLU A 27 3.36 2.65 16.85
CA GLU A 27 2.82 4.00 16.69
C GLU A 27 2.37 4.16 15.23
N ILE A 28 1.09 4.45 15.02
CA ILE A 28 0.49 4.51 13.70
C ILE A 28 0.18 5.97 13.34
N TYR A 29 0.77 6.44 12.26
CA TYR A 29 0.45 7.73 11.67
C TYR A 29 -0.48 7.51 10.48
N ALA A 30 -1.75 7.89 10.63
CA ALA A 30 -2.80 7.61 9.65
C ALA A 30 -3.07 8.85 8.77
N GLY A 31 -2.53 8.82 7.54
CA GLY A 31 -2.59 9.93 6.58
C GLY A 31 -3.82 9.91 5.69
N ALA A 32 -4.62 10.98 5.73
CA ALA A 32 -5.79 11.14 4.88
C ALA A 32 -6.14 12.60 4.61
N ARG A 33 -6.90 12.87 3.54
CA ARG A 33 -7.45 14.21 3.24
C ARG A 33 -8.44 14.71 4.32
N LYS A 34 -9.10 13.78 4.99
CA LYS A 34 -10.10 14.01 6.05
C LYS A 34 -9.75 13.15 7.26
N PRO A 35 -8.71 13.54 8.04
CA PRO A 35 -8.23 12.77 9.18
C PRO A 35 -9.28 12.62 10.30
N GLU A 36 -10.25 13.52 10.38
CA GLU A 36 -11.37 13.47 11.33
C GLU A 36 -12.29 12.25 11.12
N LYS A 37 -12.14 11.53 10.01
CA LYS A 37 -12.89 10.29 9.72
C LYS A 37 -12.19 9.02 10.23
N ILE A 38 -10.94 9.14 10.70
CA ILE A 38 -10.19 8.01 11.21
C ILE A 38 -10.65 7.74 12.65
N PRO A 39 -11.04 6.51 12.98
CA PRO A 39 -11.43 6.16 14.36
C PRO A 39 -10.29 6.44 15.35
N ALA A 40 -10.63 6.98 16.51
CA ALA A 40 -9.67 7.22 17.58
C ALA A 40 -9.18 5.89 18.17
N ALA A 41 -7.87 5.78 18.39
CA ALA A 41 -7.22 4.72 19.15
C ALA A 41 -5.96 5.28 19.81
N ASP A 42 -5.51 4.68 20.91
CA ASP A 42 -4.45 5.22 21.75
C ASP A 42 -3.09 5.32 21.02
N ASN A 43 -2.83 4.41 20.09
CA ASN A 43 -1.61 4.34 19.30
C ASN A 43 -1.76 4.87 17.86
N VAL A 44 -2.90 5.50 17.52
CA VAL A 44 -3.17 6.05 16.17
C VAL A 44 -3.21 7.56 16.22
N THR A 45 -2.34 8.20 15.46
CA THR A 45 -2.29 9.65 15.26
C THR A 45 -2.75 9.98 13.84
N PRO A 46 -4.00 10.47 13.66
CA PRO A 46 -4.46 10.95 12.36
C PRO A 46 -3.73 12.24 11.95
N PHE A 47 -3.35 12.34 10.67
CA PHE A 47 -2.79 13.58 10.12
C PHE A 47 -3.35 13.89 8.73
N LYS A 48 -3.35 15.18 8.39
CA LYS A 48 -3.84 15.64 7.09
C LYS A 48 -2.78 15.40 6.02
N LEU A 49 -3.15 14.69 4.97
CA LEU A 49 -2.32 14.51 3.78
C LEU A 49 -3.21 14.53 2.54
N ASP A 50 -3.00 15.50 1.66
CA ASP A 50 -3.62 15.54 0.32
C ASP A 50 -2.55 15.31 -0.74
N LEU A 51 -2.67 14.24 -1.49
CA LEU A 51 -1.74 13.90 -2.56
C LEU A 51 -1.79 14.88 -3.75
N ASN A 52 -2.72 15.82 -3.76
CA ASN A 52 -2.75 16.93 -4.71
C ASN A 52 -1.89 18.13 -4.30
N ASP A 53 -1.47 18.19 -3.02
CA ASP A 53 -0.64 19.26 -2.52
C ASP A 53 0.76 19.26 -3.18
N LYS A 54 1.50 20.35 -3.02
CA LYS A 54 2.87 20.48 -3.55
C LYS A 54 3.79 19.48 -2.85
N MET A 55 4.93 19.20 -3.50
CA MET A 55 5.95 18.29 -2.98
C MET A 55 6.42 18.71 -1.57
N ASP A 56 6.73 20.00 -1.37
CA ASP A 56 7.20 20.50 -0.09
C ASP A 56 6.15 20.31 1.02
N ASP A 57 4.88 20.57 0.73
CA ASP A 57 3.78 20.39 1.68
C ASP A 57 3.61 18.91 2.09
N ILE A 58 3.76 17.99 1.11
CA ILE A 58 3.71 16.55 1.38
C ILE A 58 4.89 16.13 2.25
N LYS A 59 6.11 16.57 1.91
CA LYS A 59 7.32 16.26 2.65
C LYS A 59 7.25 16.79 4.09
N GLU A 60 6.87 18.05 4.27
CA GLU A 60 6.73 18.66 5.60
C GLU A 60 5.62 17.99 6.43
N GLY A 61 4.56 17.54 5.76
CA GLY A 61 3.42 16.87 6.38
C GLY A 61 3.67 15.43 6.82
N LEU A 62 4.69 14.74 6.26
CA LEU A 62 5.02 13.37 6.66
C LEU A 62 5.72 13.37 8.03
N PRO A 63 5.21 12.61 9.03
CA PRO A 63 5.92 12.39 10.29
C PRO A 63 7.20 11.56 10.11
N GLU A 64 8.05 11.53 11.12
CA GLU A 64 9.16 10.58 11.19
C GLU A 64 8.62 9.16 11.44
N ALA A 65 9.08 8.18 10.67
CA ALA A 65 8.61 6.81 10.77
C ALA A 65 9.67 5.80 10.30
N ASP A 66 9.45 4.53 10.64
CA ASP A 66 10.28 3.41 10.21
C ASP A 66 9.83 2.87 8.85
N ALA A 67 8.53 2.97 8.54
CA ALA A 67 7.95 2.42 7.32
C ALA A 67 6.71 3.19 6.83
N ILE A 68 6.44 3.07 5.52
CA ILE A 68 5.23 3.56 4.87
C ILE A 68 4.47 2.37 4.25
N ILE A 69 3.16 2.28 4.55
CA ILE A 69 2.20 1.45 3.81
C ILE A 69 1.35 2.39 2.95
N PHE A 70 1.58 2.34 1.64
CA PHE A 70 0.88 3.19 0.68
C PHE A 70 -0.33 2.46 0.09
N THR A 71 -1.54 2.86 0.51
CA THR A 71 -2.82 2.27 0.06
C THR A 71 -3.72 3.29 -0.64
N ALA A 72 -3.20 4.49 -0.91
CA ALA A 72 -4.01 5.54 -1.52
C ALA A 72 -4.34 5.23 -2.98
N GLY A 73 -5.53 5.60 -3.38
CA GLY A 73 -6.01 5.55 -4.74
C GLY A 73 -7.24 6.43 -4.92
N SER A 74 -7.45 6.95 -6.12
CA SER A 74 -8.54 7.88 -6.43
C SER A 74 -9.88 7.18 -6.69
N GLY A 75 -9.87 5.84 -6.84
CA GLY A 75 -11.03 5.09 -7.32
C GLY A 75 -11.41 5.47 -8.76
N GLY A 76 -10.42 5.72 -9.61
CA GLY A 76 -10.59 6.08 -11.02
C GLY A 76 -10.89 7.55 -11.30
N ARG A 77 -10.99 8.40 -10.26
CA ARG A 77 -11.44 9.80 -10.41
C ARG A 77 -10.32 10.80 -10.69
N ASP A 78 -9.10 10.50 -10.28
CA ASP A 78 -7.94 11.40 -10.41
C ASP A 78 -6.64 10.58 -10.52
N LEU A 79 -6.59 9.72 -11.53
CA LEU A 79 -5.51 8.74 -11.70
C LEU A 79 -4.13 9.39 -11.82
N LEU A 80 -4.01 10.46 -12.62
CA LEU A 80 -2.72 11.10 -12.85
C LEU A 80 -2.19 11.83 -11.62
N LYS A 81 -3.06 12.53 -10.88
CA LYS A 81 -2.60 13.34 -9.76
C LYS A 81 -2.48 12.56 -8.45
N VAL A 82 -3.33 11.56 -8.24
CA VAL A 82 -3.37 10.79 -6.99
C VAL A 82 -2.65 9.46 -7.15
N ASP A 83 -3.09 8.61 -8.11
CA ASP A 83 -2.59 7.24 -8.22
C ASP A 83 -1.16 7.19 -8.78
N LEU A 84 -0.80 8.13 -9.68
CA LEU A 84 0.56 8.23 -10.24
C LEU A 84 1.38 9.29 -9.51
N HIS A 85 1.15 10.59 -9.80
CA HIS A 85 2.02 11.68 -9.34
C HIS A 85 2.02 11.83 -7.81
N GLY A 86 0.88 11.58 -7.16
CA GLY A 86 0.78 11.58 -5.70
C GLY A 86 1.62 10.48 -5.06
N ALA A 87 1.62 9.28 -5.64
CA ALA A 87 2.48 8.18 -5.20
C ALA A 87 3.97 8.54 -5.36
N VAL A 88 4.36 9.05 -6.53
CA VAL A 88 5.75 9.49 -6.79
C VAL A 88 6.21 10.54 -5.79
N LYS A 89 5.39 11.56 -5.49
CA LYS A 89 5.74 12.57 -4.49
C LYS A 89 5.98 11.98 -3.10
N VAL A 90 5.17 11.00 -2.71
CA VAL A 90 5.37 10.32 -1.41
C VAL A 90 6.66 9.50 -1.40
N MET A 91 6.99 8.81 -2.49
CA MET A 91 8.26 8.08 -2.63
C MET A 91 9.46 9.01 -2.47
N GLN A 92 9.46 10.14 -3.18
CA GLN A 92 10.50 11.16 -3.07
C GLN A 92 10.59 11.75 -1.65
N ALA A 93 9.43 12.05 -1.03
CA ALA A 93 9.40 12.53 0.34
C ALA A 93 9.92 11.49 1.35
N ALA A 94 9.65 10.20 1.11
CA ALA A 94 10.17 9.10 1.93
C ALA A 94 11.70 9.04 1.88
N GLU A 95 12.30 9.11 0.67
CA GLU A 95 13.76 9.15 0.52
C GLU A 95 14.39 10.35 1.21
N GLU A 96 13.85 11.57 1.01
CA GLU A 96 14.37 12.78 1.61
C GLU A 96 14.24 12.80 3.14
N LYS A 97 13.33 12.01 3.71
CA LYS A 97 13.12 11.83 5.16
C LYS A 97 13.77 10.56 5.71
N GLU A 98 14.51 9.84 4.88
CA GLU A 98 15.19 8.60 5.25
C GLU A 98 14.22 7.51 5.79
N ILE A 99 12.96 7.50 5.31
CA ILE A 99 11.99 6.45 5.59
C ILE A 99 12.15 5.37 4.52
N ASN A 100 13.09 4.46 4.72
CA ASN A 100 13.54 3.55 3.66
C ASN A 100 12.53 2.44 3.35
N ARG A 101 11.79 1.93 4.33
CA ARG A 101 10.82 0.84 4.10
C ARG A 101 9.52 1.36 3.49
N PHE A 102 9.19 0.90 2.26
CA PHE A 102 8.03 1.35 1.51
C PHE A 102 7.24 0.17 0.94
N VAL A 103 6.05 -0.10 1.46
CA VAL A 103 5.15 -1.15 0.96
C VAL A 103 4.01 -0.52 0.17
N MET A 104 3.97 -0.81 -1.14
CA MET A 104 3.00 -0.23 -2.06
C MET A 104 1.91 -1.23 -2.43
N LEU A 105 0.66 -0.84 -2.22
CA LEU A 105 -0.49 -1.54 -2.77
C LEU A 105 -0.67 -1.15 -4.24
N SER A 106 -0.37 -2.07 -5.14
CA SER A 106 -0.58 -1.93 -6.57
C SER A 106 -1.77 -2.78 -7.05
N SER A 107 -1.68 -3.41 -8.19
CA SER A 107 -2.76 -4.18 -8.81
C SER A 107 -2.21 -5.28 -9.68
N LYS A 108 -2.91 -6.42 -9.75
CA LYS A 108 -2.65 -7.45 -10.76
C LYS A 108 -2.50 -6.82 -12.14
N GLY A 109 -1.44 -7.22 -12.86
CA GLY A 109 -1.17 -6.79 -14.22
C GLY A 109 -0.60 -5.38 -14.34
N SER A 110 -0.36 -4.63 -13.26
CA SER A 110 0.17 -3.26 -13.36
C SER A 110 1.54 -3.19 -14.06
N LEU A 111 2.34 -4.25 -14.04
CA LEU A 111 3.62 -4.34 -14.73
C LEU A 111 3.58 -5.15 -16.04
N SER A 112 2.40 -5.46 -16.55
CA SER A 112 2.17 -6.19 -17.81
C SER A 112 1.51 -5.29 -18.85
N PRO A 113 2.23 -4.32 -19.48
CA PRO A 113 1.63 -3.32 -20.37
C PRO A 113 0.85 -3.90 -21.54
N ASP A 114 1.23 -5.07 -22.05
CA ASP A 114 0.53 -5.74 -23.14
C ASP A 114 -0.89 -6.22 -22.74
N GLU A 115 -1.15 -6.33 -21.42
CA GLU A 115 -2.45 -6.73 -20.88
C GLU A 115 -3.39 -5.54 -20.62
N PHE A 116 -2.92 -4.29 -20.80
CA PHE A 116 -3.74 -3.10 -20.54
C PHE A 116 -4.73 -2.83 -21.66
N ALA A 117 -4.31 -3.06 -22.89
CA ALA A 117 -5.10 -2.79 -24.09
C ALA A 117 -6.46 -3.49 -23.99
N ASP A 118 -7.52 -2.75 -24.31
CA ASP A 118 -8.89 -3.24 -24.27
C ASP A 118 -9.44 -3.58 -22.87
N SER A 119 -8.68 -3.34 -21.79
CA SER A 119 -9.16 -3.49 -20.43
C SER A 119 -10.02 -2.29 -20.02
N SER A 120 -11.14 -2.56 -19.32
CA SER A 120 -11.92 -1.48 -18.66
C SER A 120 -11.12 -0.72 -17.59
N LEU A 121 -9.96 -1.24 -17.20
CA LEU A 121 -9.04 -0.67 -16.21
C LEU A 121 -7.79 -0.05 -16.85
N GLU A 122 -7.73 0.08 -18.19
CA GLU A 122 -6.54 0.53 -18.92
C GLU A 122 -5.90 1.78 -18.31
N ASN A 123 -6.62 2.89 -18.20
CA ASN A 123 -6.09 4.12 -17.63
C ASN A 123 -5.60 3.97 -16.18
N TYR A 124 -6.27 3.14 -15.39
CA TYR A 124 -5.86 2.83 -14.02
C TYR A 124 -4.56 2.02 -14.01
N LEU A 125 -4.45 0.99 -14.84
CA LEU A 125 -3.24 0.16 -14.94
C LEU A 125 -2.06 0.96 -15.48
N ILE A 126 -2.27 1.88 -16.45
CA ILE A 126 -1.24 2.82 -16.90
C ILE A 126 -0.72 3.67 -15.73
N ALA A 127 -1.60 4.25 -14.92
CA ALA A 127 -1.18 5.06 -13.78
C ALA A 127 -0.40 4.23 -12.75
N LYS A 128 -0.85 3.00 -12.46
CA LYS A 128 -0.16 2.08 -11.55
C LYS A 128 1.19 1.63 -12.13
N TYR A 129 1.25 1.31 -13.43
CA TYR A 129 2.48 0.95 -14.12
C TYR A 129 3.57 2.00 -13.92
N TYR A 130 3.29 3.26 -14.24
CA TYR A 130 4.30 4.31 -14.12
C TYR A 130 4.66 4.63 -12.66
N ALA A 131 3.75 4.47 -11.70
CA ALA A 131 4.07 4.59 -10.29
C ALA A 131 4.97 3.44 -9.82
N ASP A 132 4.66 2.19 -10.18
CA ASP A 132 5.46 1.01 -9.87
C ASP A 132 6.85 1.09 -10.53
N GLN A 133 6.93 1.47 -11.83
CA GLN A 133 8.20 1.67 -12.54
C GLN A 133 9.05 2.77 -11.90
N TRP A 134 8.42 3.87 -11.44
CA TRP A 134 9.15 4.91 -10.71
C TRP A 134 9.78 4.37 -9.44
N LEU A 135 9.02 3.64 -8.64
CA LEU A 135 9.49 3.04 -7.39
C LEU A 135 10.67 2.09 -7.64
N ILE A 136 10.58 1.25 -8.67
CA ILE A 136 11.61 0.25 -9.02
C ILE A 136 12.91 0.90 -9.53
N HIS A 137 12.81 1.93 -10.38
CA HIS A 137 13.96 2.41 -11.14
C HIS A 137 14.47 3.79 -10.73
N ASN A 138 13.74 4.54 -9.94
CA ASN A 138 14.08 5.91 -9.59
C ASN A 138 14.13 6.17 -8.08
N THR A 139 14.14 5.10 -7.25
CA THR A 139 14.32 5.20 -5.81
C THR A 139 15.29 4.15 -5.27
N ASP A 140 15.94 4.47 -4.15
CA ASP A 140 16.75 3.51 -3.39
C ASP A 140 15.97 2.86 -2.24
N LEU A 141 14.66 3.11 -2.13
CA LEU A 141 13.80 2.60 -1.07
C LEU A 141 13.82 1.07 -1.00
N ASP A 142 13.74 0.53 0.20
CA ASP A 142 13.51 -0.89 0.46
C ASP A 142 12.03 -1.21 0.23
N TYR A 143 11.64 -1.17 -1.06
CA TYR A 143 10.25 -1.32 -1.45
C TYR A 143 9.79 -2.78 -1.47
N THR A 144 8.48 -2.96 -1.33
CA THR A 144 7.73 -4.14 -1.78
C THR A 144 6.48 -3.65 -2.50
N ILE A 145 6.23 -4.17 -3.71
CA ILE A 145 5.02 -3.87 -4.48
C ILE A 145 4.10 -5.08 -4.40
N LEU A 146 2.94 -4.94 -3.74
CA LEU A 146 1.94 -5.98 -3.67
C LEU A 146 0.91 -5.80 -4.79
N GLN A 147 0.73 -6.82 -5.62
CA GLN A 147 -0.20 -6.84 -6.76
C GLN A 147 -1.36 -7.82 -6.50
N PRO A 148 -2.40 -7.43 -5.74
CA PRO A 148 -3.55 -8.28 -5.53
C PRO A 148 -4.46 -8.35 -6.77
N THR A 149 -5.18 -9.47 -6.88
CA THR A 149 -6.36 -9.60 -7.76
C THR A 149 -7.52 -8.73 -7.27
N ALA A 150 -8.71 -8.85 -7.87
CA ALA A 150 -9.86 -8.00 -7.53
C ALA A 150 -10.19 -8.01 -6.03
N LEU A 151 -10.34 -6.82 -5.45
CA LEU A 151 -10.61 -6.63 -4.03
C LEU A 151 -12.10 -6.80 -3.72
N VAL A 152 -12.43 -7.70 -2.79
CA VAL A 152 -13.81 -7.97 -2.36
C VAL A 152 -14.00 -7.73 -0.86
N GLU A 153 -15.20 -7.23 -0.51
CA GLU A 153 -15.63 -7.01 0.88
C GLU A 153 -16.09 -8.33 1.53
N LYS A 154 -15.12 -9.16 1.89
CA LYS A 154 -15.36 -10.45 2.57
C LYS A 154 -14.44 -10.55 3.77
N THR A 155 -14.86 -11.28 4.79
CA THR A 155 -13.98 -11.68 5.90
C THR A 155 -12.78 -12.45 5.36
N GLY A 156 -11.60 -12.11 5.83
CA GLY A 156 -10.37 -12.80 5.47
C GLY A 156 -10.36 -14.24 5.96
N SER A 157 -9.83 -15.12 5.13
CA SER A 157 -9.61 -16.52 5.50
C SER A 157 -8.32 -16.72 6.31
N GLY A 158 -7.45 -15.69 6.37
CA GLY A 158 -6.08 -15.80 6.86
C GLY A 158 -5.17 -16.61 5.95
N LYS A 159 -5.61 -16.91 4.71
CA LYS A 159 -4.88 -17.75 3.76
C LYS A 159 -4.79 -17.09 2.39
N VAL A 160 -3.61 -17.18 1.77
CA VAL A 160 -3.28 -16.53 0.49
C VAL A 160 -2.45 -17.46 -0.40
N THR A 161 -2.23 -17.04 -1.63
CA THR A 161 -1.13 -17.44 -2.50
C THR A 161 -0.34 -16.18 -2.80
N LEU A 162 0.97 -16.16 -2.49
CA LEU A 162 1.91 -15.12 -2.86
C LEU A 162 2.83 -15.61 -3.99
N GLY A 163 3.29 -14.69 -4.86
CA GLY A 163 4.14 -15.00 -6.00
C GLY A 163 3.41 -15.59 -7.21
N ALA A 164 2.10 -15.81 -7.11
CA ALA A 164 1.26 -16.31 -8.20
C ALA A 164 -0.21 -15.96 -8.00
N TYR A 165 -1.01 -16.07 -9.08
CA TYR A 165 -2.46 -15.93 -9.04
C TYR A 165 -3.15 -17.29 -9.12
N SER A 166 -3.70 -17.76 -8.02
CA SER A 166 -4.51 -19.00 -7.96
C SER A 166 -6.01 -18.73 -8.12
N THR A 167 -6.46 -17.51 -7.83
CA THR A 167 -7.84 -17.03 -7.97
C THR A 167 -7.89 -15.62 -8.52
N ASN A 168 -9.10 -15.12 -8.84
CA ASN A 168 -9.27 -13.76 -9.35
C ASN A 168 -9.76 -12.77 -8.29
N GLU A 169 -9.81 -13.15 -7.02
CA GLU A 169 -10.25 -12.27 -5.93
C GLU A 169 -9.37 -12.36 -4.69
N ASN A 170 -9.36 -11.25 -3.94
CA ASN A 170 -8.79 -11.15 -2.60
C ASN A 170 -9.77 -10.48 -1.65
N SER A 171 -9.91 -11.00 -0.43
CA SER A 171 -10.54 -10.21 0.61
C SER A 171 -9.66 -9.02 0.99
N ILE A 172 -10.29 -7.86 1.19
CA ILE A 172 -9.59 -6.66 1.67
C ILE A 172 -8.91 -6.95 3.02
N ASP A 173 -9.50 -7.79 3.83
CA ASP A 173 -9.00 -8.21 5.13
C ASP A 173 -7.66 -8.95 5.02
N ASN A 174 -7.54 -9.95 4.12
CA ASN A 174 -6.27 -10.64 3.86
C ASN A 174 -5.21 -9.70 3.26
N VAL A 175 -5.62 -8.78 2.36
CA VAL A 175 -4.70 -7.80 1.78
C VAL A 175 -4.10 -6.90 2.86
N ALA A 176 -4.92 -6.47 3.83
CA ALA A 176 -4.44 -5.68 4.96
C ALA A 176 -3.45 -6.48 5.83
N ASP A 177 -3.74 -7.74 6.13
CA ASP A 177 -2.84 -8.61 6.89
C ASP A 177 -1.49 -8.83 6.18
N VAL A 178 -1.51 -9.03 4.85
CA VAL A 178 -0.26 -9.19 4.08
C VAL A 178 0.54 -7.89 4.07
N LEU A 179 -0.08 -6.72 3.85
CA LEU A 179 0.62 -5.43 3.88
C LEU A 179 1.31 -5.17 5.24
N ILE A 180 0.63 -5.50 6.33
CA ILE A 180 1.18 -5.39 7.69
C ILE A 180 2.35 -6.35 7.86
N GLY A 181 2.15 -7.61 7.53
CA GLY A 181 3.18 -8.64 7.68
C GLY A 181 4.44 -8.37 6.85
N LEU A 182 4.31 -7.79 5.64
CA LEU A 182 5.45 -7.37 4.82
C LEU A 182 6.30 -6.28 5.51
N VAL A 183 5.67 -5.37 6.25
CA VAL A 183 6.39 -4.35 7.03
C VAL A 183 7.02 -4.95 8.28
N GLU A 184 6.24 -5.66 9.09
CA GLU A 184 6.69 -6.18 10.40
C GLU A 184 7.84 -7.20 10.27
N ASN A 185 7.85 -7.99 9.18
CA ASN A 185 8.87 -9.00 8.94
C ASN A 185 10.00 -8.55 7.99
N HIS A 186 9.99 -7.30 7.52
CA HIS A 186 10.91 -6.80 6.49
C HIS A 186 10.99 -7.71 5.26
N ALA A 187 9.85 -8.33 4.88
CA ALA A 187 9.79 -9.34 3.83
C ALA A 187 9.64 -8.75 2.42
N GLY A 188 10.12 -9.48 1.40
CA GLY A 188 9.99 -9.13 0.00
C GLY A 188 10.68 -7.82 -0.40
N ILE A 189 11.85 -7.52 0.15
CA ILE A 189 12.62 -6.30 -0.14
C ILE A 189 13.05 -6.29 -1.61
N LYS A 190 12.74 -5.18 -2.30
CA LYS A 190 12.98 -4.98 -3.75
C LYS A 190 12.19 -5.96 -4.63
N GLU A 191 11.07 -6.49 -4.13
CA GLU A 191 10.27 -7.46 -4.86
C GLU A 191 8.89 -6.91 -5.28
N VAL A 192 8.37 -7.53 -6.34
CA VAL A 192 6.99 -7.38 -6.81
C VAL A 192 6.28 -8.70 -6.55
N ILE A 193 5.26 -8.67 -5.71
CA ILE A 193 4.60 -9.86 -5.21
C ILE A 193 3.16 -9.93 -5.72
N GLU A 194 2.89 -10.91 -6.56
CA GLU A 194 1.53 -11.26 -6.95
C GLU A 194 0.77 -11.84 -5.75
N MET A 195 -0.52 -11.50 -5.62
CA MET A 195 -1.34 -11.98 -4.51
C MET A 195 -2.74 -12.38 -4.97
N SER A 196 -3.19 -13.55 -4.52
CA SER A 196 -4.59 -13.98 -4.61
C SER A 196 -5.04 -14.72 -3.36
N THR A 197 -6.35 -14.90 -3.19
CA THR A 197 -6.88 -15.87 -2.20
C THR A 197 -6.28 -17.24 -2.47
N GLY A 198 -5.85 -17.93 -1.43
CA GLY A 198 -5.15 -19.22 -1.54
C GLY A 198 -5.38 -20.12 -0.34
N ASN A 199 -4.47 -21.06 -0.14
CA ASN A 199 -4.58 -22.07 0.92
C ASN A 199 -3.46 -21.98 1.96
N GLU A 200 -2.44 -21.16 1.72
CA GLU A 200 -1.31 -21.02 2.63
C GLU A 200 -1.61 -19.96 3.71
N PRO A 201 -1.37 -20.23 4.99
CA PRO A 201 -1.50 -19.24 6.04
C PRO A 201 -0.60 -18.03 5.77
N ILE A 202 -1.10 -16.82 6.01
CA ILE A 202 -0.37 -15.58 5.71
C ILE A 202 1.02 -15.51 6.36
N PRO A 203 1.21 -15.89 7.65
CA PRO A 203 2.54 -15.85 8.25
C PRO A 203 3.57 -16.75 7.55
N GLU A 204 3.16 -17.96 7.14
CA GLU A 204 4.00 -18.90 6.42
C GLU A 204 4.36 -18.36 5.03
N ALA A 205 3.36 -17.89 4.28
CA ALA A 205 3.56 -17.31 2.95
C ALA A 205 4.51 -16.09 2.98
N ILE A 206 4.47 -15.26 4.03
CA ILE A 206 5.39 -14.12 4.21
C ILE A 206 6.79 -14.61 4.56
N ASN A 207 6.94 -15.63 5.41
CA ASN A 207 8.23 -16.17 5.77
C ASN A 207 8.99 -16.78 4.58
N GLU A 208 8.30 -17.23 3.54
CA GLU A 208 8.92 -17.77 2.31
C GLU A 208 9.51 -16.67 1.39
N LEU A 209 9.21 -15.38 1.66
CA LEU A 209 9.77 -14.24 0.94
C LEU A 209 11.11 -13.73 1.50
N ASN A 210 11.67 -14.36 2.54
CA ASN A 210 12.90 -13.95 3.23
C ASN A 210 14.10 -14.83 2.87
#